data_1183fe1f7f0c262afc19c33c18923db7
#
_entry.id   1183fe1f7f0c262afc19c33c18923db7
#
_cell.length_a   1.000
_cell.length_b   1.000
_cell.length_c   1.000
_cell.angle_alpha   90.00
_cell.angle_beta   90.00
_cell.angle_gamma   90.00
#
_symmetry.space_group_name_H-M   'P 1'
#
loop_
_entity.id
_entity.type
_entity.pdbx_description
1 polymer ?
#
loop_
_entity_poly.entity_id
_entity_poly.type
_entity_poly.pdbx_seq_one_letter_code
_entity_poly.pdbx_strand_id
1 'polypeptide(L)'
;MTDFGGALKNRSLHPDFVLGIIGVPFDEKSSFIRGAAGGPAAIRRVSTGKTYNADTELEVDLAEETVLVDLGDVDTSGDVDKSFAEIEKTVAGVVERGAIPIILGGDHSITYPAVRGMASRFKRLDMLHLDAHPDMYEELYGDRLSHACPLARILEDGLAKQLVQVGQ
;
A
#
# COMPACT_ATOMS: atom_id res chain seq x y z
N MET A 1 -13.25 12.04 8.78
CA MET A 1 -11.82 11.84 8.47
C MET A 1 -11.13 11.52 9.77
N THR A 2 -10.73 10.29 9.96
CA THR A 2 -9.90 9.89 11.07
C THR A 2 -8.50 10.43 10.79
N ASP A 3 -8.13 11.44 11.54
CA ASP A 3 -6.80 12.00 11.58
C ASP A 3 -5.81 10.90 11.98
N PHE A 4 -4.92 10.52 11.12
CA PHE A 4 -3.91 9.51 11.41
C PHE A 4 -3.03 10.03 12.54
N GLY A 5 -3.42 9.70 13.76
CA GLY A 5 -2.87 10.18 15.00
C GLY A 5 -2.89 11.69 15.12
N GLY A 6 -3.63 12.23 16.01
CA GLY A 6 -3.70 13.69 16.28
C GLY A 6 -2.37 14.43 16.44
N ALA A 7 -1.23 13.71 16.31
CA ALA A 7 0.13 14.25 16.25
C ALA A 7 0.42 15.10 15.01
N LEU A 8 -0.43 14.98 13.95
CA LEU A 8 -0.17 15.63 12.68
C LEU A 8 -0.99 16.91 12.45
N LYS A 9 -1.64 17.45 13.48
CA LYS A 9 -2.62 18.54 13.37
C LYS A 9 -2.11 19.95 13.15
N ASN A 10 -0.85 20.26 13.44
CA ASN A 10 -0.33 21.62 13.34
C ASN A 10 0.89 21.68 12.44
N ARG A 11 0.70 22.07 11.17
CA ARG A 11 1.81 22.10 10.23
C ARG A 11 1.92 23.33 9.40
N SER A 12 3.10 23.91 9.43
CA SER A 12 3.69 24.57 8.28
C SER A 12 4.09 23.44 7.31
N LEU A 13 3.53 23.45 6.13
CA LEU A 13 3.80 22.49 5.06
C LEU A 13 5.25 22.66 4.61
N HIS A 14 6.14 21.74 4.99
CA HIS A 14 7.40 21.57 4.30
C HIS A 14 7.15 20.68 3.07
N PRO A 15 7.41 21.19 1.85
CA PRO A 15 6.95 20.54 0.62
C PRO A 15 7.77 19.32 0.19
N ASP A 16 8.81 18.94 0.92
CA ASP A 16 9.79 17.98 0.40
C ASP A 16 9.28 16.52 0.44
N PHE A 17 8.40 16.16 1.39
CA PHE A 17 7.83 14.82 1.45
C PHE A 17 6.35 14.85 1.82
N VAL A 18 5.50 14.53 0.85
CA VAL A 18 4.07 14.29 1.07
C VAL A 18 3.83 12.79 1.02
N LEU A 19 3.29 12.24 2.11
CA LEU A 19 2.92 10.83 2.23
C LEU A 19 1.39 10.71 2.15
N GLY A 20 0.90 9.89 1.22
CA GLY A 20 -0.52 9.61 1.06
C GLY A 20 -0.88 8.23 1.60
N ILE A 21 -1.65 8.16 2.70
CA ILE A 21 -2.15 6.88 3.22
C ILE A 21 -3.40 6.49 2.45
N ILE A 22 -3.39 5.28 1.92
CA ILE A 22 -4.48 4.68 1.16
C ILE A 22 -4.87 3.38 1.84
N GLY A 23 -6.11 3.25 2.28
CA GLY A 23 -6.65 1.96 2.72
C GLY A 23 -7.18 1.14 1.55
N VAL A 24 -6.90 -0.16 1.53
CA VAL A 24 -7.40 -1.10 0.53
C VAL A 24 -8.06 -2.27 1.25
N PRO A 25 -9.36 -2.15 1.60
CA PRO A 25 -10.09 -3.17 2.33
C PRO A 25 -10.53 -4.32 1.40
N PHE A 26 -9.55 -5.09 0.89
CA PHE A 26 -9.77 -6.17 -0.07
C PHE A 26 -9.10 -7.46 0.39
N ASP A 27 -9.83 -8.58 0.39
CA ASP A 27 -9.30 -9.91 0.74
C ASP A 27 -9.98 -11.06 -0.03
N GLU A 28 -10.53 -10.76 -1.20
CA GLU A 28 -11.22 -11.75 -2.01
C GLU A 28 -10.30 -12.80 -2.62
N LYS A 29 -9.01 -12.54 -2.65
CA LYS A 29 -7.98 -13.44 -3.18
C LYS A 29 -7.26 -14.25 -2.09
N SER A 30 -7.64 -14.10 -0.83
CA SER A 30 -7.14 -14.93 0.27
C SER A 30 -7.57 -16.39 0.10
N SER A 31 -6.61 -17.32 0.19
CA SER A 31 -6.85 -18.74 -0.04
C SER A 31 -7.33 -19.52 1.20
N PHE A 32 -7.17 -18.95 2.40
CA PHE A 32 -7.45 -19.66 3.65
C PHE A 32 -8.51 -18.95 4.50
N ILE A 33 -8.16 -17.84 5.16
CA ILE A 33 -9.07 -17.10 6.02
C ILE A 33 -9.18 -15.67 5.51
N ARG A 34 -10.42 -15.19 5.33
CA ARG A 34 -10.71 -13.79 5.09
C ARG A 34 -10.67 -12.99 6.40
N GLY A 35 -10.52 -11.69 6.31
CA GLY A 35 -10.47 -10.76 7.45
C GLY A 35 -9.42 -9.67 7.26
N ALA A 36 -8.47 -9.87 6.32
CA ALA A 36 -7.45 -8.88 6.02
C ALA A 36 -8.04 -7.55 5.49
N ALA A 37 -9.21 -7.57 4.86
CA ALA A 37 -9.94 -6.37 4.47
C ALA A 37 -10.25 -5.44 5.66
N GLY A 38 -10.29 -5.94 6.89
CA GLY A 38 -10.43 -5.14 8.11
C GLY A 38 -9.14 -4.42 8.55
N GLY A 39 -8.00 -4.71 7.92
CA GLY A 39 -6.68 -4.18 8.29
C GLY A 39 -6.60 -2.66 8.31
N PRO A 40 -6.99 -1.94 7.23
CA PRO A 40 -6.93 -0.48 7.19
C PRO A 40 -7.69 0.19 8.34
N ALA A 41 -8.92 -0.26 8.61
CA ALA A 41 -9.74 0.26 9.70
C ALA A 41 -9.14 -0.07 11.07
N ALA A 42 -8.57 -1.26 11.25
CA ALA A 42 -7.93 -1.67 12.50
C ALA A 42 -6.69 -0.83 12.80
N ILE A 43 -5.83 -0.59 11.82
CA ILE A 43 -4.63 0.25 11.94
C ILE A 43 -5.03 1.68 12.30
N ARG A 44 -5.99 2.29 11.60
CA ARG A 44 -6.48 3.64 11.89
C ARG A 44 -7.06 3.77 13.30
N ARG A 45 -7.77 2.75 13.76
CA ARG A 45 -8.38 2.75 15.10
C ARG A 45 -7.35 2.84 16.22
N VAL A 46 -6.18 2.22 16.06
CA VAL A 46 -5.11 2.25 17.06
C VAL A 46 -4.14 3.40 16.86
N SER A 47 -4.10 4.00 15.67
CA SER A 47 -3.25 5.13 15.34
C SER A 47 -3.86 6.45 15.84
N THR A 48 -4.06 6.57 17.15
CA THR A 48 -4.77 7.72 17.76
C THR A 48 -3.84 8.84 18.24
N GLY A 49 -2.52 8.68 18.13
CA GLY A 49 -1.52 9.58 18.71
C GLY A 49 -1.38 9.49 20.24
N LYS A 50 -2.11 8.57 20.88
CA LYS A 50 -2.01 8.34 22.32
C LYS A 50 -1.05 7.21 22.70
N THR A 51 -0.74 6.35 21.73
CA THR A 51 0.04 5.13 21.90
C THR A 51 1.45 5.21 21.32
N TYR A 52 1.77 6.29 20.63
CA TYR A 52 3.09 6.53 20.03
C TYR A 52 3.37 8.03 19.96
N ASN A 53 4.62 8.39 19.82
CA ASN A 53 5.07 9.75 19.50
C ASN A 53 5.39 9.88 18.00
N ALA A 54 5.73 11.08 17.55
CA ALA A 54 6.11 11.33 16.17
C ALA A 54 7.59 11.09 15.89
N ASP A 55 8.40 10.86 16.94
CA ASP A 55 9.84 10.69 16.80
C ASP A 55 10.17 9.29 16.28
N THR A 56 11.07 9.25 15.31
CA THR A 56 11.67 8.00 14.83
C THR A 56 12.83 7.58 15.74
N GLU A 57 13.29 6.34 15.59
CA GLU A 57 14.50 5.83 16.25
C GLU A 57 15.78 6.61 15.88
N LEU A 58 15.74 7.39 14.80
CA LEU A 58 16.83 8.26 14.35
C LEU A 58 16.66 9.72 14.78
N GLU A 59 15.81 9.98 15.76
CA GLU A 59 15.52 11.31 16.30
C GLU A 59 14.96 12.31 15.27
N VAL A 60 14.26 11.79 14.25
CA VAL A 60 13.55 12.60 13.27
C VAL A 60 12.09 12.77 13.73
N ASP A 61 11.65 13.98 13.96
CA ASP A 61 10.25 14.29 14.23
C ASP A 61 9.45 14.29 12.92
N LEU A 62 8.70 13.20 12.69
CA LEU A 62 7.85 13.08 11.52
C LEU A 62 6.75 14.15 11.47
N ALA A 63 6.41 14.75 12.61
CA ALA A 63 5.45 15.82 12.67
C ALA A 63 5.96 17.13 12.08
N GLU A 64 7.26 17.37 12.10
CA GLU A 64 7.90 18.55 11.52
C GLU A 64 8.39 18.31 10.10
N GLU A 65 8.89 17.11 9.81
CA GLU A 65 9.62 16.80 8.58
C GLU A 65 8.75 16.26 7.45
N THR A 66 7.50 15.81 7.74
CA THR A 66 6.66 15.19 6.72
C THR A 66 5.22 15.72 6.72
N VAL A 67 4.57 15.66 5.56
CA VAL A 67 3.12 15.85 5.45
C VAL A 67 2.48 14.50 5.22
N LEU A 68 1.73 14.00 6.20
CA LEU A 68 0.99 12.75 6.11
C LEU A 68 -0.50 13.06 5.90
N VAL A 69 -1.06 12.57 4.79
CA VAL A 69 -2.46 12.77 4.42
C VAL A 69 -3.15 11.42 4.33
N ASP A 70 -4.20 11.23 5.14
CA ASP A 70 -5.07 10.05 5.00
C ASP A 70 -6.10 10.30 3.90
N LEU A 71 -6.00 9.54 2.80
CA LEU A 71 -6.87 9.65 1.62
C LEU A 71 -8.13 8.77 1.75
N GLY A 72 -8.27 8.04 2.85
CA GLY A 72 -9.38 7.11 3.05
C GLY A 72 -9.16 5.76 2.38
N ASP A 73 -10.26 5.05 2.16
CA ASP A 73 -10.24 3.72 1.56
C ASP A 73 -10.62 3.78 0.08
N VAL A 74 -9.97 2.90 -0.70
CA VAL A 74 -10.38 2.62 -2.08
C VAL A 74 -11.73 1.90 -2.08
N ASP A 75 -12.59 2.22 -3.02
CA ASP A 75 -13.83 1.48 -3.23
C ASP A 75 -13.52 0.09 -3.82
N THR A 76 -13.69 -0.93 -3.01
CA THR A 76 -13.53 -2.34 -3.37
C THR A 76 -14.84 -3.11 -3.39
N SER A 77 -15.98 -2.41 -3.52
CA SER A 77 -17.32 -3.01 -3.55
C SER A 77 -17.69 -3.67 -4.89
N GLY A 78 -16.85 -3.49 -5.91
CA GLY A 78 -17.00 -4.11 -7.22
C GLY A 78 -16.51 -5.55 -7.29
N ASP A 79 -16.48 -6.09 -8.50
CA ASP A 79 -15.74 -7.31 -8.79
C ASP A 79 -14.22 -7.08 -8.68
N VAL A 80 -13.45 -8.16 -8.78
CA VAL A 80 -11.98 -8.09 -8.64
C VAL A 80 -11.35 -7.12 -9.64
N ASP A 81 -11.79 -7.16 -10.90
CA ASP A 81 -11.21 -6.33 -11.96
C ASP A 81 -11.46 -4.84 -11.70
N LYS A 82 -12.67 -4.49 -11.24
CA LYS A 82 -12.99 -3.12 -10.86
C LYS A 82 -12.22 -2.67 -9.63
N SER A 83 -12.13 -3.53 -8.61
CA SER A 83 -11.36 -3.24 -7.41
C SER A 83 -9.89 -2.99 -7.74
N PHE A 84 -9.29 -3.83 -8.58
CA PHE A 84 -7.91 -3.67 -9.03
C PHE A 84 -7.72 -2.39 -9.85
N ALA A 85 -8.67 -2.06 -10.73
CA ALA A 85 -8.62 -0.81 -11.50
C ALA A 85 -8.71 0.44 -10.61
N GLU A 86 -9.54 0.43 -9.56
CA GLU A 86 -9.63 1.55 -8.62
C GLU A 86 -8.39 1.67 -7.73
N ILE A 87 -7.77 0.55 -7.31
CA ILE A 87 -6.47 0.56 -6.62
C ILE A 87 -5.40 1.20 -7.50
N GLU A 88 -5.24 0.70 -8.73
CA GLU A 88 -4.28 1.23 -9.70
C GLU A 88 -4.45 2.73 -9.93
N LYS A 89 -5.67 3.16 -10.21
CA LYS A 89 -6.02 4.57 -10.45
C LYS A 89 -5.73 5.45 -9.24
N THR A 90 -6.08 4.98 -8.04
CA THR A 90 -5.86 5.75 -6.81
C THR A 90 -4.36 5.94 -6.54
N VAL A 91 -3.58 4.87 -6.66
CA VAL A 91 -2.11 4.93 -6.49
C VAL A 91 -1.47 5.83 -7.55
N ALA A 92 -1.87 5.68 -8.83
CA ALA A 92 -1.41 6.55 -9.92
C ALA A 92 -1.66 8.02 -9.60
N GLY A 93 -2.87 8.36 -9.14
CA GLY A 93 -3.22 9.73 -8.78
C GLY A 93 -2.37 10.31 -7.64
N VAL A 94 -1.86 9.49 -6.73
CA VAL A 94 -0.95 9.92 -5.65
C VAL A 94 0.44 10.19 -6.19
N VAL A 95 1.02 9.25 -6.93
CA VAL A 95 2.40 9.40 -7.44
C VAL A 95 2.51 10.49 -8.51
N GLU A 96 1.48 10.69 -9.32
CA GLU A 96 1.42 11.78 -10.31
C GLU A 96 1.45 13.16 -9.68
N ARG A 97 0.90 13.31 -8.47
CA ARG A 97 0.99 14.55 -7.67
C ARG A 97 2.33 14.71 -6.94
N GLY A 98 3.24 13.77 -7.08
CA GLY A 98 4.55 13.79 -6.44
C GLY A 98 4.56 13.27 -5.01
N ALA A 99 3.45 12.72 -4.52
CA ALA A 99 3.36 12.12 -3.19
C ALA A 99 3.83 10.67 -3.20
N ILE A 100 4.23 10.18 -2.04
CA ILE A 100 4.62 8.78 -1.82
C ILE A 100 3.42 8.04 -1.23
N PRO A 101 2.90 6.99 -1.89
CA PRO A 101 1.79 6.22 -1.35
C PRO A 101 2.25 5.29 -0.21
N ILE A 102 1.50 5.27 0.90
CA ILE A 102 1.56 4.27 1.95
C ILE A 102 0.25 3.49 1.89
N ILE A 103 0.33 2.22 1.52
CA ILE A 103 -0.85 1.38 1.30
C ILE A 103 -1.07 0.51 2.53
N LEU A 104 -2.25 0.63 3.13
CA LEU A 104 -2.71 -0.25 4.19
C LEU A 104 -3.61 -1.31 3.56
N GLY A 105 -3.16 -2.54 3.55
CA GLY A 105 -3.88 -3.60 2.90
C GLY A 105 -4.73 -4.43 3.84
N GLY A 106 -5.33 -5.21 3.23
CA GLY A 106 -5.95 -6.32 2.65
C GLY A 106 -5.00 -7.50 2.42
N ASP A 107 -5.40 -8.39 1.57
CA ASP A 107 -4.53 -9.50 1.19
C ASP A 107 -3.44 -9.04 0.19
N HIS A 108 -2.44 -9.90 -0.04
CA HIS A 108 -1.27 -9.51 -0.81
C HIS A 108 -1.53 -9.31 -2.31
N SER A 109 -2.67 -9.76 -2.84
CA SER A 109 -3.02 -9.56 -4.26
C SER A 109 -3.07 -8.08 -4.66
N ILE A 110 -3.38 -7.19 -3.70
CA ILE A 110 -3.45 -5.74 -3.94
C ILE A 110 -2.11 -5.12 -4.35
N THR A 111 -1.00 -5.79 -4.09
CA THR A 111 0.33 -5.31 -4.46
C THR A 111 0.50 -5.18 -5.96
N TYR A 112 -0.07 -6.10 -6.74
CA TYR A 112 0.03 -6.02 -8.20
C TYR A 112 -0.63 -4.76 -8.79
N PRO A 113 -1.93 -4.46 -8.56
CA PRO A 113 -2.51 -3.23 -9.05
C PRO A 113 -1.88 -1.96 -8.45
N ALA A 114 -1.38 -2.01 -7.22
CA ALA A 114 -0.68 -0.88 -6.62
C ALA A 114 0.62 -0.55 -7.36
N VAL A 115 1.43 -1.57 -7.69
CA VAL A 115 2.67 -1.40 -8.47
C VAL A 115 2.37 -0.93 -9.90
N ARG A 116 1.29 -1.40 -10.51
CA ARG A 116 0.82 -0.87 -11.81
C ARG A 116 0.49 0.62 -11.73
N GLY A 117 -0.16 1.05 -10.65
CA GLY A 117 -0.43 2.48 -10.41
C GLY A 117 0.85 3.30 -10.27
N MET A 118 1.88 2.77 -9.61
CA MET A 118 3.18 3.43 -9.53
C MET A 118 3.88 3.55 -10.88
N ALA A 119 3.65 2.62 -11.80
CA ALA A 119 4.23 2.62 -13.14
C ALA A 119 3.73 3.78 -14.02
N SER A 120 2.65 4.48 -13.64
CA SER A 120 2.22 5.72 -14.30
C SER A 120 3.32 6.79 -14.32
N ARG A 121 4.16 6.81 -13.28
CA ARG A 121 5.26 7.76 -13.13
C ARG A 121 6.64 7.11 -13.25
N PHE A 122 6.79 5.90 -12.76
CA PHE A 122 8.07 5.19 -12.69
C PHE A 122 8.04 4.00 -13.65
N LYS A 123 8.84 4.07 -14.73
CA LYS A 123 8.82 3.02 -15.77
C LYS A 123 9.19 1.63 -15.24
N ARG A 124 10.09 1.56 -14.27
CA ARG A 124 10.56 0.31 -13.63
C ARG A 124 11.00 0.61 -12.21
N LEU A 125 10.64 -0.27 -11.30
CA LEU A 125 10.89 -0.13 -9.86
C LEU A 125 12.01 -1.07 -9.41
N ASP A 126 12.83 -0.64 -8.46
CA ASP A 126 13.61 -1.54 -7.63
C ASP A 126 12.76 -1.87 -6.40
N MET A 127 12.55 -3.17 -6.14
CA MET A 127 11.62 -3.65 -5.12
C MET A 127 12.36 -4.41 -4.03
N LEU A 128 12.02 -4.10 -2.77
CA LEU A 128 12.37 -4.90 -1.61
C LEU A 128 11.10 -5.52 -1.04
N HIS A 129 11.04 -6.85 -1.00
CA HIS A 129 9.92 -7.63 -0.49
C HIS A 129 10.32 -8.30 0.82
N LEU A 130 9.68 -7.93 1.91
CA LEU A 130 9.92 -8.48 3.25
C LEU A 130 8.74 -9.39 3.61
N ASP A 131 8.89 -10.69 3.39
CA ASP A 131 7.83 -11.66 3.58
C ASP A 131 8.42 -13.07 3.79
N ALA A 132 7.66 -13.92 4.49
CA ALA A 132 7.99 -15.33 4.66
C ALA A 132 7.72 -16.18 3.40
N HIS A 133 7.08 -15.61 2.37
CA HIS A 133 6.71 -16.30 1.14
C HIS A 133 7.19 -15.51 -0.08
N PRO A 134 7.59 -16.18 -1.18
CA PRO A 134 8.02 -15.50 -2.40
C PRO A 134 6.87 -14.87 -3.19
N ASP A 135 5.66 -15.37 -3.05
CA ASP A 135 4.43 -14.97 -3.75
C ASP A 135 4.61 -14.78 -5.27
N MET A 136 5.32 -15.77 -5.84
CA MET A 136 5.71 -15.85 -7.24
C MET A 136 5.08 -17.03 -7.99
N TYR A 137 3.98 -17.56 -7.47
CA TYR A 137 3.26 -18.59 -8.21
C TYR A 137 2.74 -18.05 -9.53
N GLU A 138 2.79 -18.89 -10.56
CA GLU A 138 2.15 -18.58 -11.83
C GLU A 138 0.63 -18.46 -11.65
N GLU A 139 0.08 -19.41 -10.91
CA GLU A 139 -1.32 -19.42 -10.47
C GLU A 139 -1.48 -20.22 -9.18
N LEU A 140 -2.51 -19.92 -8.42
CA LEU A 140 -2.93 -20.72 -7.28
C LEU A 140 -4.38 -21.14 -7.46
N TYR A 141 -4.62 -22.46 -7.56
CA TYR A 141 -5.95 -23.05 -7.84
C TYR A 141 -6.60 -22.51 -9.12
N GLY A 142 -5.83 -22.25 -10.17
CA GLY A 142 -6.28 -21.70 -11.43
C GLY A 142 -6.49 -20.18 -11.42
N ASP A 143 -6.13 -19.51 -10.33
CA ASP A 143 -6.24 -18.04 -10.21
C ASP A 143 -4.86 -17.37 -10.28
N ARG A 144 -4.61 -16.67 -11.36
CA ARG A 144 -3.37 -15.90 -11.58
C ARG A 144 -3.30 -14.60 -10.77
N LEU A 145 -4.43 -14.12 -10.26
CA LEU A 145 -4.53 -12.91 -9.44
C LEU A 145 -4.64 -13.22 -7.95
N SER A 146 -4.37 -14.47 -7.54
CA SER A 146 -4.31 -14.88 -6.14
C SER A 146 -3.27 -14.05 -5.36
N HIS A 147 -3.49 -13.95 -4.03
CA HIS A 147 -2.53 -13.34 -3.10
C HIS A 147 -1.11 -13.94 -3.18
N ALA A 148 -0.95 -15.18 -3.67
CA ALA A 148 0.34 -15.85 -3.82
C ALA A 148 1.03 -15.58 -5.18
N CYS A 149 0.46 -14.70 -6.04
CA CYS A 149 0.89 -14.48 -7.40
C CYS A 149 1.36 -13.05 -7.74
N PRO A 150 1.26 -12.04 -6.87
CA PRO A 150 1.43 -10.64 -7.27
C PRO A 150 2.82 -10.35 -7.84
N LEU A 151 3.87 -10.95 -7.28
CA LEU A 151 5.23 -10.68 -7.74
C LEU A 151 5.53 -11.33 -9.09
N ALA A 152 4.90 -12.47 -9.39
CA ALA A 152 4.98 -13.06 -10.73
C ALA A 152 4.34 -12.12 -11.78
N ARG A 153 3.18 -11.56 -11.49
CA ARG A 153 2.51 -10.59 -12.39
C ARG A 153 3.33 -9.33 -12.60
N ILE A 154 3.92 -8.79 -11.54
CA ILE A 154 4.79 -7.60 -11.60
C ILE A 154 6.00 -7.85 -12.49
N LEU A 155 6.62 -9.03 -12.39
CA LEU A 155 7.77 -9.39 -13.22
C LEU A 155 7.39 -9.66 -14.66
N GLU A 156 6.26 -10.33 -14.92
CA GLU A 156 5.75 -10.58 -16.27
C GLU A 156 5.48 -9.27 -17.03
N ASP A 157 4.89 -8.30 -16.34
CA ASP A 157 4.62 -6.98 -16.92
C ASP A 157 5.87 -6.10 -17.02
N GLY A 158 7.02 -6.58 -16.54
CA GLY A 158 8.30 -5.84 -16.58
C GLY A 158 8.30 -4.58 -15.72
N LEU A 159 7.47 -4.51 -14.69
CA LEU A 159 7.32 -3.35 -13.80
C LEU A 159 8.49 -3.25 -12.79
N ALA A 160 9.10 -4.37 -12.43
CA ALA A 160 10.28 -4.39 -11.58
C ALA A 160 11.57 -4.50 -12.41
N LYS A 161 12.57 -3.69 -12.07
CA LYS A 161 13.94 -3.78 -12.59
C LYS A 161 14.76 -4.78 -11.78
N GLN A 162 14.61 -4.72 -10.47
CA GLN A 162 15.21 -5.64 -9.52
C GLN A 162 14.16 -5.98 -8.45
N LEU A 163 14.19 -7.22 -8.01
CA LEU A 163 13.40 -7.71 -6.88
C LEU A 163 14.33 -8.42 -5.92
N VAL A 164 14.40 -7.92 -4.69
CA VAL A 164 15.11 -8.56 -3.57
C VAL A 164 14.05 -9.02 -2.58
N GLN A 165 14.10 -10.30 -2.22
CA GLN A 165 13.18 -10.90 -1.26
C GLN A 165 13.95 -11.34 -0.01
N VAL A 166 13.40 -11.05 1.17
CA VAL A 166 14.01 -11.34 2.46
C VAL A 166 12.95 -11.91 3.41
N GLY A 167 13.32 -12.94 4.16
CA GLY A 167 12.44 -13.57 5.16
C GLY A 167 11.91 -14.95 4.78
N GLN A 168 12.35 -15.46 3.64
CA GLN A 168 11.95 -16.77 3.11
C GLN A 168 12.81 -17.91 3.65
#